data_3eb95a1d30e511b8fc869e0ade04a17b
#
_entry.id   3eb95a1d30e511b8fc869e0ade04a17b
#
_cell.length_a   1.000
_cell.length_b   1.000
_cell.length_c   1.000
_cell.angle_alpha   90.00
_cell.angle_beta   90.00
_cell.angle_gamma   90.00
#
_symmetry.space_group_name_H-M   'P 1'
#
loop_
_entity.id
_entity.type
_entity.pdbx_description
1 polymer ?
#
loop_
_entity_poly.entity_id
_entity_poly.type
_entity_poly.pdbx_seq_one_letter_code
_entity_poly.pdbx_strand_id
1 'polypeptide(L)'
;MSKIIGIDLGTTNSCVAVIEGGEPVVITNSEGSRTTPSVVAFTKDGERLVGQLAKNQAVQNPDKTVISIKRHMGSDYKVDIEGKKYTPQEISAMILQKLKGDAEAYLGEKVTDAVITVPAYFTDSQRQATKDAGQIAGLNVQRIINEPTAAALAYGIDKEEDQNIVVYDLGGGTFDVSVINIGDGVQEVLATAGNNHLGGDDFDQRIIDWLKGEFKKSDGIDLSSDKFAMQRLKDEAEKAKIALSNSTTVNISIPYITADANGPKHLNVTLSRAKFNELTADLVEMTMGPLKQAIADSGLDKKDIHKILLVGGSTRIPAVQDAVKNFLGKDPFKGINPDECVAIGASIQGGVLNKEVQGIVLLDVAPLSLGIETAGGVCTRMIERNTTIPTKETKVFTTYADNQPSVDINVLQGEREFAKDNKSIGNFRLDGIAPAPRGIPQIEVTFDIDANGIVNVTAKDKGTGKEQHISITASTNMSKEDIDKAVREAEAYAAEDKKRKEDVDARNEADSMVYQIKKSMGEFGDKVSADDKAKVEPKITALEEALKGTDIEAIKKAKEELQTAFYEVAGKVYQNDPNAAAQAGAAEAAGGASAASDNGGNNDDGAVDVEFTEK
;
A
#
# COMPACT_ATOMS: atom_id res chain seq x y z
N MET A 1 -8.34 26.16 -21.92
CA MET A 1 -7.88 25.57 -20.63
C MET A 1 -6.49 25.03 -20.90
N SER A 2 -5.57 25.10 -19.93
CA SER A 2 -4.25 24.48 -20.09
C SER A 2 -4.40 22.96 -20.25
N LYS A 3 -3.60 22.34 -21.09
CA LYS A 3 -3.58 20.89 -21.25
C LYS A 3 -3.07 20.22 -19.96
N ILE A 4 -3.69 19.09 -19.58
CA ILE A 4 -3.21 18.22 -18.52
C ILE A 4 -2.48 17.06 -19.17
N ILE A 5 -1.20 16.90 -18.88
CA ILE A 5 -0.42 15.77 -19.39
C ILE A 5 -0.53 14.56 -18.46
N GLY A 6 -0.53 13.36 -19.04
CA GLY A 6 -0.44 12.10 -18.33
C GLY A 6 1.00 11.60 -18.34
N ILE A 7 1.56 11.31 -17.16
CA ILE A 7 2.95 10.87 -17.03
C ILE A 7 2.99 9.50 -16.37
N ASP A 8 3.61 8.55 -17.06
CA ASP A 8 4.14 7.34 -16.45
C ASP A 8 5.57 7.63 -15.95
N LEU A 9 5.74 7.76 -14.64
CA LEU A 9 7.05 7.91 -14.01
C LEU A 9 7.62 6.53 -13.66
N GLY A 10 8.11 5.80 -14.65
CA GLY A 10 8.61 4.42 -14.49
C GLY A 10 9.98 4.34 -13.81
N THR A 11 10.33 3.15 -13.28
CA THR A 11 11.63 2.88 -12.65
C THR A 11 12.77 2.95 -13.66
N THR A 12 12.59 2.36 -14.85
CA THR A 12 13.60 2.25 -15.90
C THR A 12 13.35 3.25 -17.02
N ASN A 13 12.10 3.36 -17.48
CA ASN A 13 11.70 4.30 -18.52
C ASN A 13 10.44 5.03 -18.08
N SER A 14 10.31 6.27 -18.48
CA SER A 14 9.13 7.12 -18.29
C SER A 14 8.52 7.47 -19.63
N CYS A 15 7.21 7.75 -19.63
CA CYS A 15 6.45 8.09 -20.83
C CYS A 15 5.51 9.26 -20.53
N VAL A 16 5.21 10.09 -21.52
CA VAL A 16 4.27 11.20 -21.41
C VAL A 16 3.27 11.19 -22.55
N ALA A 17 2.01 11.44 -22.25
CA ALA A 17 0.93 11.49 -23.21
C ALA A 17 -0.02 12.67 -22.91
N VAL A 18 -0.83 13.04 -23.90
CA VAL A 18 -1.80 14.14 -23.80
C VAL A 18 -3.06 13.79 -24.59
N ILE A 19 -4.20 14.39 -24.25
CA ILE A 19 -5.41 14.29 -25.07
C ILE A 19 -5.38 15.38 -26.17
N GLU A 20 -5.47 14.96 -27.42
CA GLU A 20 -5.59 15.84 -28.59
C GLU A 20 -6.77 15.38 -29.47
N GLY A 21 -7.69 16.29 -29.74
CA GLY A 21 -8.89 15.96 -30.54
C GLY A 21 -9.81 14.91 -29.90
N GLY A 22 -9.71 14.68 -28.59
CA GLY A 22 -10.46 13.66 -27.88
C GLY A 22 -9.73 12.31 -27.75
N GLU A 23 -8.58 12.15 -28.42
CA GLU A 23 -7.80 10.90 -28.44
C GLU A 23 -6.50 11.05 -27.67
N PRO A 24 -6.02 10.00 -26.99
CA PRO A 24 -4.73 10.03 -26.30
C PRO A 24 -3.55 9.90 -27.29
N VAL A 25 -2.60 10.80 -27.18
CA VAL A 25 -1.39 10.85 -28.01
C VAL A 25 -0.14 10.76 -27.13
N VAL A 26 0.72 9.78 -27.39
CA VAL A 26 2.03 9.70 -26.72
C VAL A 26 2.99 10.70 -27.35
N ILE A 27 3.58 11.54 -26.52
CA ILE A 27 4.51 12.59 -26.94
C ILE A 27 5.88 11.99 -27.20
N THR A 28 6.42 12.27 -28.37
CA THR A 28 7.80 11.90 -28.74
C THR A 28 8.77 12.90 -28.10
N ASN A 29 9.79 12.42 -27.42
CA ASN A 29 10.81 13.26 -26.80
C ASN A 29 11.76 13.90 -27.84
N SER A 30 12.62 14.82 -27.38
CA SER A 30 13.58 15.54 -28.24
C SER A 30 14.59 14.62 -28.93
N GLU A 31 14.78 13.39 -28.43
CA GLU A 31 15.64 12.38 -29.04
C GLU A 31 14.92 11.47 -30.06
N GLY A 32 13.63 11.75 -30.34
CA GLY A 32 12.81 10.98 -31.29
C GLY A 32 12.23 9.69 -30.73
N SER A 33 12.30 9.45 -29.40
CA SER A 33 11.76 8.27 -28.74
C SER A 33 10.41 8.56 -28.07
N ARG A 34 9.55 7.54 -27.96
CA ARG A 34 8.26 7.64 -27.25
C ARG A 34 8.39 7.37 -25.74
N THR A 35 9.54 6.85 -25.33
CA THR A 35 9.89 6.67 -23.91
C THR A 35 11.22 7.36 -23.60
N THR A 36 11.39 7.79 -22.36
CA THR A 36 12.60 8.46 -21.87
C THR A 36 13.20 7.63 -20.74
N PRO A 37 14.46 7.19 -20.81
CA PRO A 37 15.11 6.50 -19.71
C PRO A 37 15.03 7.32 -18.41
N SER A 38 14.63 6.69 -17.30
CA SER A 38 14.57 7.32 -15.97
C SER A 38 15.95 7.41 -15.34
N VAL A 39 16.86 8.07 -16.04
CA VAL A 39 18.29 8.21 -15.70
C VAL A 39 18.66 9.68 -15.61
N VAL A 40 19.37 10.05 -14.55
CA VAL A 40 19.92 11.40 -14.35
C VAL A 40 21.42 11.29 -14.17
N ALA A 41 22.19 12.14 -14.83
CA ALA A 41 23.62 12.18 -14.69
C ALA A 41 24.14 13.63 -14.57
N PHE A 42 25.30 13.77 -13.91
CA PHE A 42 25.97 15.06 -13.72
C PHE A 42 27.33 15.01 -14.39
N THR A 43 27.59 15.95 -15.28
CA THR A 43 28.90 16.06 -15.96
C THR A 43 29.97 16.61 -15.01
N LYS A 44 31.23 16.62 -15.47
CA LYS A 44 32.35 17.22 -14.71
C LYS A 44 32.19 18.73 -14.53
N ASP A 45 31.51 19.36 -15.47
CA ASP A 45 31.28 20.82 -15.47
C ASP A 45 29.98 21.20 -14.71
N GLY A 46 29.35 20.23 -14.05
CA GLY A 46 28.14 20.44 -13.25
C GLY A 46 26.85 20.50 -14.08
N GLU A 47 26.89 20.23 -15.38
CA GLU A 47 25.70 20.13 -16.23
C GLU A 47 24.88 18.88 -15.86
N ARG A 48 23.58 19.02 -15.87
CA ARG A 48 22.62 17.91 -15.60
C ARG A 48 22.11 17.34 -16.91
N LEU A 49 22.32 16.04 -17.09
CA LEU A 49 21.77 15.26 -18.20
C LEU A 49 20.63 14.38 -17.71
N VAL A 50 19.59 14.20 -18.52
CA VAL A 50 18.44 13.35 -18.22
C VAL A 50 18.09 12.51 -19.45
N GLY A 51 17.60 11.31 -19.24
CA GLY A 51 17.14 10.43 -20.30
C GLY A 51 18.29 9.69 -21.00
N GLN A 52 18.22 9.59 -22.32
CA GLN A 52 19.18 8.81 -23.11
C GLN A 52 20.60 9.36 -23.02
N LEU A 53 20.75 10.67 -22.96
CA LEU A 53 22.08 11.30 -22.83
C LEU A 53 22.73 10.91 -21.49
N ALA A 54 21.97 10.88 -20.40
CA ALA A 54 22.44 10.41 -19.11
C ALA A 54 22.79 8.91 -19.12
N LYS A 55 21.95 8.07 -19.75
CA LYS A 55 22.19 6.63 -19.89
C LYS A 55 23.47 6.36 -20.69
N ASN A 56 23.71 7.08 -21.77
CA ASN A 56 24.89 6.90 -22.64
C ASN A 56 26.23 7.14 -21.93
N GLN A 57 26.26 8.03 -20.94
CA GLN A 57 27.49 8.30 -20.18
C GLN A 57 27.67 7.43 -18.93
N ALA A 58 26.70 6.60 -18.56
CA ALA A 58 26.70 5.80 -17.32
C ALA A 58 27.99 4.96 -17.16
N VAL A 59 28.47 4.36 -18.26
CA VAL A 59 29.72 3.57 -18.28
C VAL A 59 30.95 4.43 -17.96
N GLN A 60 31.01 5.65 -18.46
CA GLN A 60 32.18 6.54 -18.28
C GLN A 60 32.10 7.33 -16.97
N ASN A 61 30.93 7.46 -16.39
CA ASN A 61 30.67 8.27 -15.22
C ASN A 61 29.65 7.60 -14.26
N PRO A 62 29.93 6.37 -13.78
CA PRO A 62 29.00 5.61 -12.97
C PRO A 62 28.69 6.26 -11.61
N ASP A 63 29.67 6.94 -11.00
CA ASP A 63 29.51 7.59 -9.70
C ASP A 63 28.59 8.83 -9.71
N LYS A 64 28.38 9.43 -10.88
CA LYS A 64 27.54 10.61 -11.06
C LYS A 64 26.31 10.33 -11.92
N THR A 65 25.98 9.05 -12.14
CA THR A 65 24.81 8.63 -12.89
C THR A 65 23.86 7.86 -11.98
N VAL A 66 22.63 8.37 -11.86
CA VAL A 66 21.59 7.83 -10.98
C VAL A 66 20.58 7.07 -11.83
N ILE A 67 20.38 5.80 -11.50
CA ILE A 67 19.49 4.87 -12.19
C ILE A 67 18.54 4.27 -11.14
N SER A 68 17.30 3.93 -11.54
CA SER A 68 16.29 3.23 -10.69
C SER A 68 15.96 3.95 -9.40
N ILE A 69 16.01 5.28 -9.36
CA ILE A 69 15.77 6.08 -8.15
C ILE A 69 14.36 5.87 -7.57
N LYS A 70 13.37 5.50 -8.39
CA LYS A 70 11.98 5.23 -7.96
C LYS A 70 11.90 4.16 -6.87
N ARG A 71 12.84 3.19 -6.85
CA ARG A 71 12.92 2.15 -5.80
C ARG A 71 13.21 2.71 -4.40
N HIS A 72 13.67 3.95 -4.30
CA HIS A 72 13.98 4.65 -3.06
C HIS A 72 12.96 5.74 -2.70
N MET A 73 11.89 5.91 -3.50
CA MET A 73 10.86 6.90 -3.21
C MET A 73 10.25 6.69 -1.83
N GLY A 74 10.02 7.79 -1.13
CA GLY A 74 9.45 7.77 0.20
C GLY A 74 10.40 7.30 1.30
N SER A 75 11.69 7.08 1.02
CA SER A 75 12.74 6.74 2.00
C SER A 75 13.65 7.92 2.31
N ASP A 76 14.49 7.77 3.33
CA ASP A 76 15.54 8.72 3.71
C ASP A 76 16.83 8.58 2.90
N TYR A 77 16.80 7.72 1.87
CA TYR A 77 17.91 7.51 0.95
C TYR A 77 18.35 8.83 0.31
N LYS A 78 19.65 9.02 0.16
CA LYS A 78 20.24 10.20 -0.48
C LYS A 78 21.36 9.78 -1.41
N VAL A 79 21.33 10.35 -2.61
CA VAL A 79 22.42 10.24 -3.58
C VAL A 79 23.41 11.36 -3.31
N ASP A 80 24.69 11.02 -3.09
CA ASP A 80 25.76 12.01 -2.93
C ASP A 80 26.45 12.24 -4.28
N ILE A 81 26.36 13.46 -4.78
CA ILE A 81 27.04 13.90 -6.00
C ILE A 81 27.96 15.05 -5.62
N GLU A 82 29.25 14.78 -5.53
CA GLU A 82 30.30 15.79 -5.21
C GLU A 82 30.01 16.56 -3.90
N GLY A 83 29.52 15.86 -2.88
CA GLY A 83 29.20 16.43 -1.59
C GLY A 83 27.80 17.07 -1.48
N LYS A 84 27.07 17.18 -2.59
CA LYS A 84 25.66 17.56 -2.59
C LYS A 84 24.78 16.32 -2.53
N LYS A 85 23.90 16.27 -1.51
CA LYS A 85 22.98 15.16 -1.29
C LYS A 85 21.63 15.47 -1.92
N TYR A 86 21.19 14.58 -2.81
CA TYR A 86 19.88 14.65 -3.46
C TYR A 86 18.94 13.58 -2.91
N THR A 87 17.71 13.96 -2.65
CA THR A 87 16.62 13.01 -2.29
C THR A 87 16.08 12.31 -3.54
N PRO A 88 15.40 11.16 -3.39
CA PRO A 88 14.71 10.51 -4.51
C PRO A 88 13.70 11.42 -5.21
N GLN A 89 13.02 12.30 -4.46
CA GLN A 89 12.08 13.28 -5.00
C GLN A 89 12.77 14.29 -5.91
N GLU A 90 13.93 14.82 -5.51
CA GLU A 90 14.69 15.77 -6.32
C GLU A 90 15.20 15.14 -7.62
N ILE A 91 15.70 13.91 -7.58
CA ILE A 91 16.14 13.19 -8.79
C ILE A 91 14.95 12.87 -9.70
N SER A 92 13.82 12.41 -9.13
CA SER A 92 12.59 12.15 -9.89
C SER A 92 12.02 13.44 -10.50
N ALA A 93 12.11 14.57 -9.80
CA ALA A 93 11.72 15.88 -10.32
C ALA A 93 12.52 16.27 -11.56
N MET A 94 13.81 15.92 -11.63
CA MET A 94 14.63 16.19 -12.83
C MET A 94 14.12 15.41 -14.05
N ILE A 95 13.68 14.16 -13.85
CA ILE A 95 13.04 13.35 -14.90
C ILE A 95 11.72 14.00 -15.34
N LEU A 96 10.89 14.39 -14.37
CA LEU A 96 9.61 15.05 -14.64
C LEU A 96 9.79 16.41 -15.36
N GLN A 97 10.84 17.17 -15.05
CA GLN A 97 11.18 18.41 -15.75
C GLN A 97 11.54 18.15 -17.22
N LYS A 98 12.27 17.07 -17.52
CA LYS A 98 12.55 16.67 -18.91
C LYS A 98 11.27 16.34 -19.66
N LEU A 99 10.39 15.49 -19.09
CA LEU A 99 9.11 15.10 -19.71
C LEU A 99 8.19 16.31 -19.92
N LYS A 100 8.15 17.23 -18.94
CA LYS A 100 7.45 18.51 -19.07
C LYS A 100 7.99 19.35 -20.23
N GLY A 101 9.32 19.49 -20.30
CA GLY A 101 9.96 20.25 -21.39
C GLY A 101 9.70 19.65 -22.78
N ASP A 102 9.72 18.31 -22.90
CA ASP A 102 9.37 17.62 -24.14
C ASP A 102 7.88 17.86 -24.50
N ALA A 103 6.99 17.84 -23.50
CA ALA A 103 5.57 18.13 -23.71
C ALA A 103 5.33 19.59 -24.13
N GLU A 104 6.01 20.56 -23.51
CA GLU A 104 5.95 21.96 -23.87
C GLU A 104 6.48 22.23 -25.29
N ALA A 105 7.57 21.55 -25.66
CA ALA A 105 8.11 21.64 -27.01
C ALA A 105 7.17 21.06 -28.07
N TYR A 106 6.51 19.96 -27.76
CA TYR A 106 5.52 19.31 -28.64
C TYR A 106 4.27 20.17 -28.80
N LEU A 107 3.70 20.65 -27.68
CA LEU A 107 2.45 21.40 -27.66
C LEU A 107 2.58 22.86 -28.12
N GLY A 108 3.80 23.43 -28.06
CA GLY A 108 4.06 24.85 -28.32
C GLY A 108 3.52 25.80 -27.25
N GLU A 109 3.12 25.28 -26.09
CA GLU A 109 2.59 26.05 -24.95
C GLU A 109 3.16 25.54 -23.61
N LYS A 110 3.01 26.34 -22.55
CA LYS A 110 3.42 25.95 -21.20
C LYS A 110 2.50 24.92 -20.62
N VAL A 111 3.08 23.91 -19.98
CA VAL A 111 2.39 22.84 -19.25
C VAL A 111 2.55 23.08 -17.75
N THR A 112 1.44 23.22 -17.06
CA THR A 112 1.40 23.45 -15.60
C THR A 112 0.79 22.29 -14.83
N ASP A 113 -0.03 21.45 -15.48
CA ASP A 113 -0.87 20.46 -14.82
C ASP A 113 -0.56 19.05 -15.32
N ALA A 114 -0.53 18.08 -14.40
CA ALA A 114 -0.26 16.69 -14.73
C ALA A 114 -1.05 15.70 -13.88
N VAL A 115 -1.31 14.53 -14.47
CA VAL A 115 -1.64 13.30 -13.77
C VAL A 115 -0.38 12.42 -13.79
N ILE A 116 0.06 11.94 -12.63
CA ILE A 116 1.29 11.13 -12.51
C ILE A 116 0.91 9.75 -11.96
N THR A 117 1.51 8.70 -12.51
CA THR A 117 1.23 7.33 -12.09
C THR A 117 2.17 6.85 -10.99
N VAL A 118 1.67 5.92 -10.19
CA VAL A 118 2.44 5.19 -9.18
C VAL A 118 2.05 3.71 -9.20
N PRO A 119 2.93 2.80 -8.76
CA PRO A 119 2.55 1.42 -8.51
C PRO A 119 1.35 1.35 -7.55
N ALA A 120 0.44 0.40 -7.79
CA ALA A 120 -0.77 0.27 -6.97
C ALA A 120 -0.43 0.00 -5.50
N TYR A 121 0.66 -0.74 -5.26
CA TYR A 121 1.11 -1.13 -3.94
C TYR A 121 2.06 -0.11 -3.26
N PHE A 122 2.19 1.10 -3.83
CA PHE A 122 2.93 2.19 -3.17
C PHE A 122 2.27 2.59 -1.86
N THR A 123 3.10 2.78 -0.84
CA THR A 123 2.68 3.34 0.45
C THR A 123 2.32 4.82 0.30
N ASP A 124 1.58 5.37 1.28
CA ASP A 124 1.26 6.79 1.32
C ASP A 124 2.49 7.68 1.22
N SER A 125 3.58 7.31 1.91
CA SER A 125 4.86 8.03 1.84
C SER A 125 5.43 8.08 0.42
N GLN A 126 5.32 6.99 -0.32
CA GLN A 126 5.81 6.91 -1.70
C GLN A 126 4.92 7.71 -2.65
N ARG A 127 3.60 7.70 -2.44
CA ARG A 127 2.61 8.51 -3.18
C ARG A 127 2.84 10.00 -2.95
N GLN A 128 2.98 10.41 -1.70
CA GLN A 128 3.27 11.80 -1.35
C GLN A 128 4.62 12.25 -1.93
N ALA A 129 5.67 11.42 -1.81
CA ALA A 129 6.99 11.72 -2.40
C ALA A 129 6.93 11.89 -3.93
N THR A 130 6.07 11.13 -4.62
CA THR A 130 5.82 11.29 -6.06
C THR A 130 5.10 12.61 -6.36
N LYS A 131 4.12 12.98 -5.55
CA LYS A 131 3.43 14.27 -5.65
C LYS A 131 4.39 15.45 -5.43
N ASP A 132 5.25 15.34 -4.40
CA ASP A 132 6.28 16.33 -4.10
C ASP A 132 7.28 16.47 -5.26
N ALA A 133 7.71 15.36 -5.88
CA ALA A 133 8.56 15.40 -7.07
C ALA A 133 7.91 16.16 -8.23
N GLY A 134 6.60 15.98 -8.44
CA GLY A 134 5.83 16.76 -9.41
C GLY A 134 5.84 18.25 -9.10
N GLN A 135 5.62 18.64 -7.85
CA GLN A 135 5.67 20.03 -7.40
C GLN A 135 7.07 20.64 -7.58
N ILE A 136 8.14 19.91 -7.21
CA ILE A 136 9.54 20.34 -7.42
C ILE A 136 9.83 20.53 -8.92
N ALA A 137 9.21 19.71 -9.78
CA ALA A 137 9.31 19.87 -11.24
C ALA A 137 8.51 21.06 -11.80
N GLY A 138 7.76 21.77 -10.97
CA GLY A 138 6.90 22.88 -11.37
C GLY A 138 5.61 22.40 -12.06
N LEU A 139 5.09 21.24 -11.65
CA LEU A 139 3.81 20.68 -12.06
C LEU A 139 2.82 20.74 -10.91
N ASN A 140 1.61 21.19 -11.18
CA ASN A 140 0.48 21.01 -10.30
C ASN A 140 -0.07 19.59 -10.52
N VAL A 141 0.18 18.69 -9.59
CA VAL A 141 -0.25 17.29 -9.67
C VAL A 141 -1.73 17.22 -9.33
N GLN A 142 -2.56 17.19 -10.36
CA GLN A 142 -4.03 17.16 -10.25
C GLN A 142 -4.51 15.82 -9.67
N ARG A 143 -3.82 14.72 -10.02
CA ARG A 143 -4.13 13.39 -9.51
C ARG A 143 -2.89 12.49 -9.54
N ILE A 144 -2.78 11.63 -8.52
CA ILE A 144 -1.96 10.43 -8.54
C ILE A 144 -2.89 9.25 -8.89
N ILE A 145 -2.51 8.44 -9.87
CA ILE A 145 -3.29 7.27 -10.31
C ILE A 145 -2.42 6.02 -10.30
N ASN A 146 -3.01 4.87 -9.97
CA ASN A 146 -2.28 3.61 -9.99
C ASN A 146 -1.96 3.14 -11.42
N GLU A 147 -0.75 2.62 -11.64
CA GLU A 147 -0.28 2.14 -12.95
C GLU A 147 -1.21 1.10 -13.58
N PRO A 148 -1.64 0.01 -12.88
CA PRO A 148 -2.57 -0.96 -13.45
C PRO A 148 -3.95 -0.35 -13.75
N THR A 149 -4.39 0.61 -12.97
CA THR A 149 -5.65 1.32 -13.19
C THR A 149 -5.56 2.22 -14.44
N ALA A 150 -4.45 2.92 -14.62
CA ALA A 150 -4.19 3.69 -15.84
C ALA A 150 -4.14 2.77 -17.08
N ALA A 151 -3.49 1.62 -17.00
CA ALA A 151 -3.46 0.65 -18.10
C ALA A 151 -4.86 0.12 -18.45
N ALA A 152 -5.73 -0.09 -17.43
CA ALA A 152 -7.11 -0.46 -17.64
C ALA A 152 -7.91 0.65 -18.33
N LEU A 153 -7.67 1.93 -18.01
CA LEU A 153 -8.27 3.07 -18.71
C LEU A 153 -7.90 3.07 -20.20
N ALA A 154 -6.62 2.85 -20.51
CA ALA A 154 -6.16 2.78 -21.90
C ALA A 154 -6.78 1.62 -22.68
N TYR A 155 -7.07 0.50 -22.00
CA TYR A 155 -7.76 -0.65 -22.61
C TYR A 155 -9.26 -0.44 -22.73
N GLY A 156 -9.88 0.13 -21.69
CA GLY A 156 -11.35 0.13 -21.52
C GLY A 156 -12.08 1.33 -22.12
N ILE A 157 -11.37 2.31 -22.72
CA ILE A 157 -11.99 3.55 -23.21
C ILE A 157 -13.11 3.29 -24.25
N ASP A 158 -12.99 2.20 -25.03
CA ASP A 158 -13.93 1.83 -26.09
C ASP A 158 -14.83 0.63 -25.72
N LYS A 159 -14.85 0.19 -24.46
CA LYS A 159 -15.57 -1.02 -24.06
C LYS A 159 -16.91 -0.69 -23.42
N GLU A 160 -17.98 -1.20 -24.04
CA GLU A 160 -19.36 -1.07 -23.55
C GLU A 160 -19.82 -2.32 -22.76
N GLU A 161 -19.15 -3.48 -22.95
CA GLU A 161 -19.51 -4.73 -22.30
C GLU A 161 -18.81 -4.90 -20.95
N ASP A 162 -19.53 -5.41 -19.96
CA ASP A 162 -18.98 -5.78 -18.66
C ASP A 162 -17.87 -6.82 -18.78
N GLN A 163 -16.69 -6.49 -18.30
CA GLN A 163 -15.52 -7.36 -18.33
C GLN A 163 -14.75 -7.34 -17.01
N ASN A 164 -14.44 -8.51 -16.49
CA ASN A 164 -13.44 -8.64 -15.44
C ASN A 164 -12.08 -8.89 -16.09
N ILE A 165 -11.12 -8.04 -15.83
CA ILE A 165 -9.77 -8.13 -16.36
C ILE A 165 -8.75 -8.30 -15.24
N VAL A 166 -7.64 -8.95 -15.56
CA VAL A 166 -6.43 -8.95 -14.72
C VAL A 166 -5.42 -8.06 -15.41
N VAL A 167 -4.94 -7.04 -14.71
CA VAL A 167 -3.77 -6.26 -15.11
C VAL A 167 -2.58 -6.78 -14.34
N TYR A 168 -1.60 -7.32 -15.06
CA TYR A 168 -0.37 -7.86 -14.51
C TYR A 168 0.77 -6.96 -14.98
N ASP A 169 1.25 -6.12 -14.07
CA ASP A 169 2.27 -5.10 -14.36
C ASP A 169 3.60 -5.50 -13.73
N LEU A 170 4.55 -5.92 -14.55
CA LEU A 170 5.93 -6.22 -14.15
C LEU A 170 6.87 -5.22 -14.82
N GLY A 171 7.15 -4.15 -14.12
CA GLY A 171 8.04 -3.09 -14.55
C GLY A 171 9.53 -3.39 -14.34
N GLY A 172 10.35 -2.34 -14.31
CA GLY A 172 11.79 -2.46 -14.02
C GLY A 172 12.10 -2.72 -12.55
N GLY A 173 11.31 -2.18 -11.63
CA GLY A 173 11.59 -2.25 -10.20
C GLY A 173 10.43 -2.69 -9.31
N THR A 174 9.22 -2.75 -9.84
CA THR A 174 7.99 -3.07 -9.11
C THR A 174 7.16 -4.09 -9.87
N PHE A 175 6.35 -4.83 -9.13
CA PHE A 175 5.35 -5.75 -9.64
C PHE A 175 4.01 -5.48 -8.99
N ASP A 176 2.98 -5.25 -9.79
CA ASP A 176 1.60 -5.10 -9.34
C ASP A 176 0.67 -6.01 -10.12
N VAL A 177 -0.37 -6.49 -9.47
CA VAL A 177 -1.47 -7.19 -10.10
C VAL A 177 -2.78 -6.65 -9.56
N SER A 178 -3.70 -6.26 -10.46
CA SER A 178 -5.02 -5.79 -10.10
C SER A 178 -6.09 -6.56 -10.86
N VAL A 179 -7.18 -6.87 -10.17
CA VAL A 179 -8.40 -7.40 -10.76
C VAL A 179 -9.38 -6.24 -10.86
N ILE A 180 -9.82 -5.94 -12.07
CA ILE A 180 -10.62 -4.75 -12.38
C ILE A 180 -11.86 -5.16 -13.14
N ASN A 181 -13.01 -4.68 -12.71
CA ASN A 181 -14.25 -4.73 -13.47
C ASN A 181 -14.36 -3.47 -14.34
N ILE A 182 -14.70 -3.64 -15.60
CA ILE A 182 -14.93 -2.55 -16.57
C ILE A 182 -16.34 -2.76 -17.16
N GLY A 183 -17.21 -1.77 -17.01
CA GLY A 183 -18.55 -1.81 -17.57
C GLY A 183 -19.27 -0.48 -17.41
N ASP A 184 -20.16 -0.13 -18.36
CA ASP A 184 -21.01 1.06 -18.32
C ASP A 184 -20.27 2.40 -18.04
N GLY A 185 -19.03 2.52 -18.50
CA GLY A 185 -18.18 3.70 -18.23
C GLY A 185 -17.57 3.72 -16.81
N VAL A 186 -17.80 2.69 -16.00
CA VAL A 186 -17.19 2.56 -14.67
C VAL A 186 -16.03 1.56 -14.74
N GLN A 187 -14.91 1.93 -14.15
CA GLN A 187 -13.78 1.03 -13.91
C GLN A 187 -13.57 0.90 -12.42
N GLU A 188 -13.87 -0.26 -11.89
CA GLU A 188 -13.78 -0.57 -10.47
C GLU A 188 -12.67 -1.58 -10.20
N VAL A 189 -11.70 -1.19 -9.38
CA VAL A 189 -10.68 -2.11 -8.86
C VAL A 189 -11.34 -2.97 -7.79
N LEU A 190 -11.38 -4.29 -8.01
CA LEU A 190 -11.94 -5.25 -7.05
C LEU A 190 -10.89 -5.68 -6.02
N ALA A 191 -9.65 -5.89 -6.47
CA ALA A 191 -8.55 -6.24 -5.62
C ALA A 191 -7.21 -5.86 -6.25
N THR A 192 -6.22 -5.58 -5.42
CA THR A 192 -4.84 -5.35 -5.83
C THR A 192 -3.86 -6.02 -4.87
N ALA A 193 -2.76 -6.52 -5.42
CA ALA A 193 -1.63 -7.06 -4.67
C ALA A 193 -0.34 -6.77 -5.43
N GLY A 194 0.81 -6.78 -4.74
CA GLY A 194 2.02 -6.40 -5.44
C GLY A 194 3.32 -6.65 -4.71
N ASN A 195 4.43 -6.21 -5.34
CA ASN A 195 5.79 -6.33 -4.89
C ASN A 195 6.61 -5.10 -5.32
N ASN A 196 6.84 -4.09 -4.40
CA ASN A 196 7.54 -2.84 -4.70
C ASN A 196 9.05 -2.99 -4.97
N HIS A 197 9.64 -4.19 -4.84
CA HIS A 197 11.06 -4.46 -5.03
C HIS A 197 11.30 -5.69 -5.92
N LEU A 198 10.37 -6.03 -6.80
CA LEU A 198 10.49 -7.08 -7.78
C LEU A 198 10.26 -6.52 -9.18
N GLY A 199 11.24 -6.63 -10.05
CA GLY A 199 11.13 -6.12 -11.42
C GLY A 199 12.32 -6.53 -12.28
N GLY A 200 12.39 -5.97 -13.47
CA GLY A 200 13.43 -6.26 -14.45
C GLY A 200 14.87 -6.11 -13.96
N ASP A 201 15.11 -5.16 -13.04
CA ASP A 201 16.42 -4.95 -12.41
C ASP A 201 16.89 -6.19 -11.64
N ASP A 202 15.96 -6.94 -11.03
CA ASP A 202 16.27 -8.16 -10.28
C ASP A 202 16.62 -9.31 -11.24
N PHE A 203 15.95 -9.39 -12.39
CA PHE A 203 16.31 -10.32 -13.46
C PHE A 203 17.69 -9.99 -14.04
N ASP A 204 18.00 -8.70 -14.25
CA ASP A 204 19.33 -8.27 -14.69
C ASP A 204 20.40 -8.64 -13.67
N GLN A 205 20.12 -8.46 -12.37
CA GLN A 205 21.05 -8.82 -11.30
C GLN A 205 21.41 -10.31 -11.31
N ARG A 206 20.48 -11.22 -11.64
CA ARG A 206 20.76 -12.64 -11.81
C ARG A 206 21.75 -12.91 -12.94
N ILE A 207 21.60 -12.19 -14.06
CA ILE A 207 22.55 -12.26 -15.19
C ILE A 207 23.91 -11.70 -14.79
N ILE A 208 23.95 -10.55 -14.12
CA ILE A 208 25.21 -9.93 -13.65
C ILE A 208 25.98 -10.88 -12.73
N ASP A 209 25.30 -11.49 -11.75
CA ASP A 209 25.93 -12.40 -10.81
C ASP A 209 26.45 -13.68 -11.51
N TRP A 210 25.70 -14.18 -12.49
CA TRP A 210 26.17 -15.29 -13.33
C TRP A 210 27.39 -14.90 -14.15
N LEU A 211 27.39 -13.73 -14.84
CA LEU A 211 28.53 -13.23 -15.63
C LEU A 211 29.79 -13.04 -14.79
N LYS A 212 29.66 -12.48 -13.59
CA LYS A 212 30.76 -12.37 -12.60
C LYS A 212 31.32 -13.74 -12.24
N GLY A 213 30.42 -14.70 -12.00
CA GLY A 213 30.80 -16.08 -11.69
C GLY A 213 31.56 -16.76 -12.83
N GLU A 214 31.10 -16.62 -14.07
CA GLU A 214 31.76 -17.16 -15.25
C GLU A 214 33.14 -16.52 -15.46
N PHE A 215 33.25 -15.18 -15.35
CA PHE A 215 34.51 -14.48 -15.50
C PHE A 215 35.52 -14.84 -14.39
N LYS A 216 35.05 -15.01 -13.16
CA LYS A 216 35.90 -15.48 -12.05
C LYS A 216 36.42 -16.92 -12.24
N LYS A 217 35.61 -17.78 -12.88
CA LYS A 217 36.02 -19.15 -13.21
C LYS A 217 37.06 -19.17 -14.32
N SER A 218 36.92 -18.33 -15.36
CA SER A 218 37.84 -18.31 -16.52
C SER A 218 39.15 -17.57 -16.25
N ASP A 219 39.07 -16.42 -15.60
CA ASP A 219 40.21 -15.50 -15.45
C ASP A 219 40.68 -15.32 -14.01
N GLY A 220 39.98 -15.87 -13.02
CA GLY A 220 40.35 -15.79 -11.60
C GLY A 220 40.11 -14.43 -10.97
N ILE A 221 39.52 -13.45 -11.70
CA ILE A 221 39.36 -12.07 -11.26
C ILE A 221 37.92 -11.81 -10.81
N ASP A 222 37.76 -11.13 -9.67
CA ASP A 222 36.47 -10.66 -9.17
C ASP A 222 36.22 -9.21 -9.60
N LEU A 223 35.17 -8.99 -10.41
CA LEU A 223 34.82 -7.69 -10.96
C LEU A 223 34.01 -6.81 -9.99
N SER A 224 33.62 -7.30 -8.83
CA SER A 224 32.67 -6.64 -7.92
C SER A 224 33.15 -5.27 -7.40
N SER A 225 34.47 -5.03 -7.36
CA SER A 225 35.06 -3.74 -6.93
C SER A 225 35.30 -2.75 -8.06
N ASP A 226 35.18 -3.18 -9.32
CA ASP A 226 35.39 -2.34 -10.50
C ASP A 226 34.05 -1.78 -10.97
N LYS A 227 33.80 -0.52 -10.63
CA LYS A 227 32.53 0.16 -10.96
C LYS A 227 32.28 0.27 -12.47
N PHE A 228 33.33 0.46 -13.27
CA PHE A 228 33.22 0.52 -14.73
C PHE A 228 32.84 -0.85 -15.30
N ALA A 229 33.50 -1.90 -14.84
CA ALA A 229 33.16 -3.25 -15.23
C ALA A 229 31.72 -3.61 -14.81
N MET A 230 31.32 -3.27 -13.57
CA MET A 230 29.98 -3.50 -13.07
C MET A 230 28.91 -2.77 -13.88
N GLN A 231 29.13 -1.52 -14.28
CA GLN A 231 28.18 -0.79 -15.13
C GLN A 231 28.06 -1.43 -16.52
N ARG A 232 29.18 -1.87 -17.10
CA ARG A 232 29.17 -2.58 -18.40
C ARG A 232 28.46 -3.93 -18.31
N LEU A 233 28.64 -4.66 -17.20
CA LEU A 233 27.90 -5.89 -16.95
C LEU A 233 26.39 -5.62 -16.85
N LYS A 234 25.99 -4.54 -16.18
CA LYS A 234 24.58 -4.14 -16.05
C LYS A 234 23.95 -3.83 -17.42
N ASP A 235 24.64 -3.03 -18.24
CA ASP A 235 24.15 -2.67 -19.58
C ASP A 235 24.01 -3.90 -20.49
N GLU A 236 24.97 -4.81 -20.47
CA GLU A 236 24.93 -6.03 -21.27
C GLU A 236 23.92 -7.07 -20.71
N ALA A 237 23.71 -7.13 -19.40
CA ALA A 237 22.68 -7.97 -18.78
C ALA A 237 21.27 -7.52 -19.23
N GLU A 238 20.97 -6.22 -19.19
CA GLU A 238 19.69 -5.67 -19.66
C GLU A 238 19.47 -6.00 -21.14
N LYS A 239 20.48 -5.78 -22.00
CA LYS A 239 20.42 -6.14 -23.42
C LYS A 239 20.20 -7.63 -23.64
N ALA A 240 20.89 -8.47 -22.89
CA ALA A 240 20.76 -9.93 -22.96
C ALA A 240 19.35 -10.39 -22.55
N LYS A 241 18.79 -9.85 -21.45
CA LYS A 241 17.41 -10.11 -21.00
C LYS A 241 16.41 -9.76 -22.11
N ILE A 242 16.54 -8.58 -22.71
CA ILE A 242 15.68 -8.11 -23.80
C ILE A 242 15.81 -9.04 -25.02
N ALA A 243 17.03 -9.37 -25.43
CA ALA A 243 17.28 -10.25 -26.58
C ALA A 243 16.71 -11.66 -26.37
N LEU A 244 16.82 -12.23 -25.15
CA LEU A 244 16.31 -13.54 -24.82
C LEU A 244 14.77 -13.59 -24.77
N SER A 245 14.07 -12.48 -24.79
CA SER A 245 12.61 -12.48 -24.99
C SER A 245 12.22 -12.93 -26.41
N ASN A 246 13.08 -12.69 -27.40
CA ASN A 246 12.82 -13.04 -28.80
C ASN A 246 13.72 -14.17 -29.33
N SER A 247 14.92 -14.38 -28.71
CA SER A 247 15.91 -15.36 -29.15
C SER A 247 16.10 -16.46 -28.11
N THR A 248 16.52 -17.64 -28.53
CA THR A 248 16.82 -18.77 -27.64
C THR A 248 18.22 -18.69 -27.02
N THR A 249 19.11 -17.91 -27.63
CA THR A 249 20.48 -17.69 -27.19
C THR A 249 20.92 -16.26 -27.50
N VAL A 250 21.85 -15.75 -26.70
CA VAL A 250 22.53 -14.46 -26.92
C VAL A 250 24.00 -14.60 -26.60
N ASN A 251 24.86 -14.02 -27.43
CA ASN A 251 26.30 -13.91 -27.14
C ASN A 251 26.58 -12.57 -26.46
N ILE A 252 27.13 -12.63 -25.25
CA ILE A 252 27.50 -11.45 -24.46
C ILE A 252 29.00 -11.27 -24.61
N SER A 253 29.41 -10.17 -25.24
CA SER A 253 30.82 -9.87 -25.50
C SER A 253 31.16 -8.49 -24.95
N ILE A 254 32.02 -8.45 -23.92
CA ILE A 254 32.50 -7.22 -23.30
C ILE A 254 34.03 -7.17 -23.48
N PRO A 255 34.51 -6.53 -24.54
CA PRO A 255 35.97 -6.38 -24.78
C PRO A 255 36.57 -5.43 -23.73
N TYR A 256 37.80 -5.71 -23.28
CA TYR A 256 38.54 -4.88 -22.32
C TYR A 256 37.72 -4.60 -21.04
N ILE A 257 37.12 -5.64 -20.46
CA ILE A 257 36.29 -5.48 -19.25
C ILE A 257 37.15 -5.10 -18.03
N THR A 258 38.36 -5.64 -17.96
CA THR A 258 39.41 -5.27 -16.99
C THR A 258 40.80 -5.63 -17.53
N ALA A 259 41.87 -5.43 -16.75
CA ALA A 259 43.22 -5.82 -17.09
C ALA A 259 43.97 -6.35 -15.86
N ASP A 260 44.92 -7.26 -16.07
CA ASP A 260 45.86 -7.74 -15.07
C ASP A 260 47.32 -7.61 -15.55
N ALA A 261 48.28 -8.17 -14.84
CA ALA A 261 49.71 -8.15 -15.22
C ALA A 261 50.01 -8.81 -16.59
N ASN A 262 49.07 -9.66 -17.07
CA ASN A 262 49.19 -10.36 -18.35
C ASN A 262 48.49 -9.61 -19.50
N GLY A 263 47.92 -8.43 -19.24
CA GLY A 263 47.26 -7.59 -20.23
C GLY A 263 45.72 -7.51 -20.07
N PRO A 264 45.06 -6.98 -21.11
CA PRO A 264 43.61 -6.78 -21.09
C PRO A 264 42.86 -8.11 -21.08
N LYS A 265 41.75 -8.12 -20.39
CA LYS A 265 40.82 -9.24 -20.26
C LYS A 265 39.49 -8.94 -20.93
N HIS A 266 38.86 -9.96 -21.47
CA HIS A 266 37.63 -9.86 -22.24
C HIS A 266 36.61 -10.89 -21.72
N LEU A 267 35.36 -10.48 -21.53
CA LEU A 267 34.28 -11.41 -21.27
C LEU A 267 33.62 -11.80 -22.61
N ASN A 268 33.52 -13.09 -22.88
CA ASN A 268 32.80 -13.59 -24.06
C ASN A 268 32.12 -14.90 -23.68
N VAL A 269 30.80 -14.85 -23.48
CA VAL A 269 29.99 -16.00 -23.04
C VAL A 269 28.66 -16.04 -23.78
N THR A 270 28.12 -17.24 -23.96
CA THR A 270 26.80 -17.42 -24.54
C THR A 270 25.80 -17.75 -23.44
N LEU A 271 24.74 -16.95 -23.32
CA LEU A 271 23.62 -17.20 -22.42
C LEU A 271 22.44 -17.76 -23.22
N SER A 272 21.95 -18.93 -22.81
CA SER A 272 20.72 -19.50 -23.38
C SER A 272 19.49 -19.06 -22.57
N ARG A 273 18.30 -19.00 -23.24
CA ARG A 273 17.03 -18.77 -22.56
C ARG A 273 16.76 -19.82 -21.47
N ALA A 274 17.13 -21.07 -21.71
CA ALA A 274 16.99 -22.14 -20.70
C ALA A 274 17.79 -21.81 -19.42
N LYS A 275 19.06 -21.35 -19.58
CA LYS A 275 19.87 -20.92 -18.45
C LYS A 275 19.33 -19.68 -17.77
N PHE A 276 18.87 -18.70 -18.53
CA PHE A 276 18.20 -17.51 -18.00
C PHE A 276 16.97 -17.88 -17.18
N ASN A 277 16.11 -18.76 -17.69
CA ASN A 277 14.93 -19.25 -16.97
C ASN A 277 15.31 -19.98 -15.68
N GLU A 278 16.40 -20.78 -15.68
CA GLU A 278 16.93 -21.42 -14.48
C GLU A 278 17.37 -20.39 -13.42
N LEU A 279 18.10 -19.34 -13.84
CA LEU A 279 18.61 -18.28 -12.96
C LEU A 279 17.50 -17.40 -12.36
N THR A 280 16.33 -17.32 -12.99
CA THR A 280 15.25 -16.40 -12.65
C THR A 280 13.94 -17.10 -12.26
N ALA A 281 13.96 -18.43 -12.11
CA ALA A 281 12.76 -19.22 -11.80
C ALA A 281 12.07 -18.77 -10.50
N ASP A 282 12.86 -18.46 -9.47
CA ASP A 282 12.37 -17.95 -8.19
C ASP A 282 11.71 -16.57 -8.32
N LEU A 283 12.24 -15.69 -9.17
CA LEU A 283 11.65 -14.38 -9.41
C LEU A 283 10.27 -14.49 -10.10
N VAL A 284 10.15 -15.42 -11.06
CA VAL A 284 8.84 -15.71 -11.69
C VAL A 284 7.87 -16.26 -10.66
N GLU A 285 8.28 -17.22 -9.80
CA GLU A 285 7.40 -17.75 -8.76
C GLU A 285 6.99 -16.68 -7.73
N MET A 286 7.86 -15.73 -7.41
CA MET A 286 7.52 -14.60 -6.52
C MET A 286 6.37 -13.75 -7.06
N THR A 287 6.14 -13.70 -8.37
CA THR A 287 4.98 -12.98 -8.95
C THR A 287 3.67 -13.74 -8.78
N MET A 288 3.75 -15.08 -8.64
CA MET A 288 2.56 -15.94 -8.59
C MET A 288 1.82 -15.83 -7.25
N GLY A 289 2.52 -15.50 -6.16
CA GLY A 289 1.90 -15.25 -4.85
C GLY A 289 0.88 -14.11 -4.90
N PRO A 290 1.28 -12.87 -5.25
CA PRO A 290 0.36 -11.74 -5.40
C PRO A 290 -0.73 -11.97 -6.44
N LEU A 291 -0.45 -12.67 -7.56
CA LEU A 291 -1.49 -13.00 -8.53
C LEU A 291 -2.59 -13.89 -7.95
N LYS A 292 -2.21 -14.94 -7.22
CA LYS A 292 -3.16 -15.82 -6.52
C LYS A 292 -3.97 -15.04 -5.49
N GLN A 293 -3.31 -14.15 -4.75
CA GLN A 293 -3.92 -13.31 -3.72
C GLN A 293 -4.96 -12.35 -4.31
N ALA A 294 -4.62 -11.61 -5.37
CA ALA A 294 -5.54 -10.67 -5.99
C ALA A 294 -6.80 -11.37 -6.54
N ILE A 295 -6.66 -12.56 -7.15
CA ILE A 295 -7.81 -13.35 -7.60
C ILE A 295 -8.67 -13.78 -6.41
N ALA A 296 -8.06 -14.27 -5.32
CA ALA A 296 -8.82 -14.69 -4.14
C ALA A 296 -9.57 -13.51 -3.48
N ASP A 297 -8.90 -12.37 -3.34
CA ASP A 297 -9.46 -11.15 -2.73
C ASP A 297 -10.58 -10.53 -3.58
N SER A 298 -10.54 -10.69 -4.91
CA SER A 298 -11.59 -10.17 -5.80
C SER A 298 -12.91 -10.94 -5.69
N GLY A 299 -12.92 -12.11 -5.05
CA GLY A 299 -14.10 -12.98 -4.97
C GLY A 299 -14.48 -13.68 -6.27
N LEU A 300 -13.66 -13.52 -7.33
CA LEU A 300 -13.92 -14.11 -8.64
C LEU A 300 -13.20 -15.45 -8.82
N ASP A 301 -13.82 -16.35 -9.57
CA ASP A 301 -13.14 -17.53 -10.09
C ASP A 301 -12.28 -17.18 -11.32
N LYS A 302 -11.22 -17.95 -11.58
CA LYS A 302 -10.37 -17.76 -12.79
C LYS A 302 -11.17 -17.79 -14.10
N LYS A 303 -12.28 -18.53 -14.16
CA LYS A 303 -13.17 -18.60 -15.33
C LYS A 303 -13.86 -17.26 -15.62
N ASP A 304 -14.10 -16.44 -14.57
CA ASP A 304 -14.80 -15.16 -14.66
C ASP A 304 -13.89 -14.02 -15.12
N ILE A 305 -12.58 -14.27 -15.22
CA ILE A 305 -11.62 -13.33 -15.81
C ILE A 305 -11.74 -13.39 -17.33
N HIS A 306 -12.09 -12.29 -17.97
CA HIS A 306 -12.30 -12.19 -19.41
C HIS A 306 -11.01 -11.92 -20.17
N LYS A 307 -10.12 -11.05 -19.65
CA LYS A 307 -8.87 -10.64 -20.29
C LYS A 307 -7.72 -10.55 -19.29
N ILE A 308 -6.52 -10.74 -19.82
CA ILE A 308 -5.26 -10.56 -19.09
C ILE A 308 -4.46 -9.50 -19.82
N LEU A 309 -4.22 -8.36 -19.20
CA LEU A 309 -3.38 -7.30 -19.72
C LEU A 309 -1.99 -7.42 -19.12
N LEU A 310 -0.99 -7.50 -19.96
CA LEU A 310 0.42 -7.50 -19.55
C LEU A 310 1.00 -6.09 -19.74
N VAL A 311 1.47 -5.52 -18.67
CA VAL A 311 2.00 -4.17 -18.56
C VAL A 311 3.43 -4.22 -18.04
N GLY A 312 4.26 -3.23 -18.41
CA GLY A 312 5.66 -3.19 -18.06
C GLY A 312 6.55 -4.08 -18.95
N GLY A 313 7.74 -3.58 -19.28
CA GLY A 313 8.65 -4.22 -20.23
C GLY A 313 9.07 -5.65 -19.86
N SER A 314 9.11 -5.99 -18.55
CA SER A 314 9.52 -7.30 -18.06
C SER A 314 8.47 -8.40 -18.29
N THR A 315 7.21 -8.05 -18.61
CA THR A 315 6.19 -9.01 -19.03
C THR A 315 6.46 -9.60 -20.42
N ARG A 316 7.42 -9.06 -21.16
CA ARG A 316 7.86 -9.63 -22.44
C ARG A 316 8.67 -10.91 -22.27
N ILE A 317 9.14 -11.22 -21.04
CA ILE A 317 9.87 -12.46 -20.72
C ILE A 317 8.95 -13.67 -20.91
N PRO A 318 9.29 -14.63 -21.78
CA PRO A 318 8.41 -15.77 -22.09
C PRO A 318 8.00 -16.59 -20.86
N ALA A 319 8.92 -16.84 -19.94
CA ALA A 319 8.64 -17.59 -18.70
C ALA A 319 7.56 -16.90 -17.83
N VAL A 320 7.51 -15.57 -17.82
CA VAL A 320 6.47 -14.79 -17.12
C VAL A 320 5.13 -14.98 -17.82
N GLN A 321 5.09 -14.82 -19.15
CA GLN A 321 3.85 -15.03 -19.93
C GLN A 321 3.29 -16.43 -19.77
N ASP A 322 4.16 -17.46 -19.84
CA ASP A 322 3.79 -18.85 -19.66
C ASP A 322 3.25 -19.14 -18.26
N ALA A 323 3.85 -18.57 -17.21
CA ALA A 323 3.38 -18.72 -15.84
C ALA A 323 1.97 -18.14 -15.64
N VAL A 324 1.72 -16.92 -16.14
CA VAL A 324 0.41 -16.27 -16.05
C VAL A 324 -0.64 -17.04 -16.86
N LYS A 325 -0.31 -17.42 -18.12
CA LYS A 325 -1.18 -18.22 -18.99
C LYS A 325 -1.54 -19.56 -18.35
N ASN A 326 -0.56 -20.29 -17.83
CA ASN A 326 -0.77 -21.59 -17.19
C ASN A 326 -1.65 -21.48 -15.95
N PHE A 327 -1.52 -20.40 -15.17
CA PHE A 327 -2.31 -20.20 -13.97
C PHE A 327 -3.76 -19.81 -14.27
N LEU A 328 -3.98 -18.86 -15.19
CA LEU A 328 -5.31 -18.33 -15.53
C LEU A 328 -6.01 -19.14 -16.64
N GLY A 329 -5.30 -19.99 -17.36
CA GLY A 329 -5.85 -20.81 -18.43
C GLY A 329 -6.23 -20.04 -19.70
N LYS A 330 -5.76 -18.80 -19.86
CA LYS A 330 -6.09 -17.89 -20.96
C LYS A 330 -4.83 -17.21 -21.49
N ASP A 331 -4.81 -16.94 -22.80
CA ASP A 331 -3.72 -16.17 -23.42
C ASP A 331 -3.81 -14.69 -23.03
N PRO A 332 -2.68 -14.04 -22.71
CA PRO A 332 -2.63 -12.60 -22.49
C PRO A 332 -3.07 -11.82 -23.74
N PHE A 333 -3.77 -10.71 -23.53
CA PHE A 333 -4.18 -9.80 -24.59
C PHE A 333 -2.96 -9.03 -25.13
N LYS A 334 -2.83 -8.96 -26.47
CA LYS A 334 -1.67 -8.35 -27.15
C LYS A 334 -1.98 -7.01 -27.84
N GLY A 335 -3.17 -6.46 -27.61
CA GLY A 335 -3.64 -5.26 -28.32
C GLY A 335 -3.19 -3.93 -27.73
N ILE A 336 -2.44 -3.92 -26.59
CA ILE A 336 -1.88 -2.70 -26.00
C ILE A 336 -0.36 -2.74 -26.00
N ASN A 337 0.27 -1.56 -26.09
CA ASN A 337 1.71 -1.45 -25.91
C ASN A 337 2.04 -1.36 -24.39
N PRO A 338 2.73 -2.35 -23.81
CA PRO A 338 3.01 -2.38 -22.37
C PRO A 338 3.93 -1.26 -21.88
N ASP A 339 4.61 -0.55 -22.77
CA ASP A 339 5.53 0.55 -22.43
C ASP A 339 4.85 1.94 -22.50
N GLU A 340 3.63 2.03 -23.04
CA GLU A 340 2.92 3.30 -23.30
C GLU A 340 1.54 3.38 -22.65
N CYS A 341 0.88 2.23 -22.43
CA CYS A 341 -0.52 2.19 -22.01
C CYS A 341 -0.77 2.90 -20.67
N VAL A 342 0.20 2.92 -19.77
CA VAL A 342 0.11 3.62 -18.48
C VAL A 342 0.06 5.13 -18.67
N ALA A 343 0.93 5.70 -19.51
CA ALA A 343 0.90 7.13 -19.82
C ALA A 343 -0.38 7.53 -20.58
N ILE A 344 -0.84 6.68 -21.50
CA ILE A 344 -2.11 6.83 -22.22
C ILE A 344 -3.27 6.91 -21.21
N GLY A 345 -3.37 5.96 -20.28
CA GLY A 345 -4.40 5.98 -19.25
C GLY A 345 -4.34 7.19 -18.33
N ALA A 346 -3.14 7.61 -17.96
CA ALA A 346 -2.93 8.84 -17.19
C ALA A 346 -3.41 10.08 -17.96
N SER A 347 -3.19 10.16 -19.28
CA SER A 347 -3.68 11.26 -20.11
C SER A 347 -5.21 11.24 -20.26
N ILE A 348 -5.83 10.05 -20.36
CA ILE A 348 -7.29 9.90 -20.33
C ILE A 348 -7.86 10.44 -19.02
N GLN A 349 -7.25 10.11 -17.87
CA GLN A 349 -7.64 10.66 -16.58
C GLN A 349 -7.49 12.19 -16.54
N GLY A 350 -6.44 12.73 -17.14
CA GLY A 350 -6.26 14.18 -17.33
C GLY A 350 -7.42 14.79 -18.16
N GLY A 351 -7.79 14.12 -19.25
CA GLY A 351 -8.94 14.50 -20.09
C GLY A 351 -10.28 14.48 -19.35
N VAL A 352 -10.49 13.50 -18.46
CA VAL A 352 -11.67 13.44 -17.58
C VAL A 352 -11.70 14.63 -16.63
N LEU A 353 -10.58 14.95 -15.98
CA LEU A 353 -10.47 16.10 -15.07
C LEU A 353 -10.70 17.44 -15.80
N ASN A 354 -10.25 17.55 -17.03
CA ASN A 354 -10.41 18.74 -17.88
C ASN A 354 -11.72 18.76 -18.67
N LYS A 355 -12.57 17.72 -18.51
CA LYS A 355 -13.85 17.53 -19.21
C LYS A 355 -13.74 17.38 -20.74
N GLU A 356 -12.57 17.06 -21.24
CA GLU A 356 -12.32 16.69 -22.66
C GLU A 356 -12.79 15.26 -22.94
N VAL A 357 -12.76 14.37 -21.93
CA VAL A 357 -13.28 13.00 -21.95
C VAL A 357 -14.42 12.91 -20.95
N GLN A 358 -15.54 12.30 -21.33
CA GLN A 358 -16.75 12.19 -20.49
C GLN A 358 -17.20 10.73 -20.37
N GLY A 359 -18.01 10.43 -19.37
CA GLY A 359 -18.64 9.13 -19.18
C GLY A 359 -17.72 8.07 -18.56
N ILE A 360 -16.57 8.46 -17.99
CA ILE A 360 -15.67 7.53 -17.32
C ILE A 360 -15.60 7.85 -15.84
N VAL A 361 -15.82 6.85 -15.00
CA VAL A 361 -15.66 6.90 -13.54
C VAL A 361 -14.64 5.86 -13.12
N LEU A 362 -13.67 6.28 -12.33
CA LEU A 362 -12.62 5.43 -11.81
C LEU A 362 -12.77 5.26 -10.30
N LEU A 363 -12.88 4.00 -9.85
CA LEU A 363 -12.92 3.60 -8.45
C LEU A 363 -11.70 2.73 -8.15
N ASP A 364 -10.81 3.23 -7.30
CA ASP A 364 -9.59 2.53 -6.87
C ASP A 364 -9.76 2.01 -5.44
N VAL A 365 -8.79 1.27 -4.91
CA VAL A 365 -8.87 0.65 -3.58
C VAL A 365 -7.64 0.93 -2.72
N ALA A 366 -7.83 0.89 -1.39
CA ALA A 366 -6.74 0.89 -0.43
C ALA A 366 -5.99 -0.46 -0.48
N PRO A 367 -4.67 -0.49 -0.75
CA PRO A 367 -3.94 -1.75 -0.96
C PRO A 367 -3.70 -2.55 0.33
N LEU A 368 -3.73 -1.90 1.48
CA LEU A 368 -3.50 -2.49 2.80
C LEU A 368 -4.50 -1.93 3.81
N SER A 369 -4.83 -2.74 4.82
CA SER A 369 -5.67 -2.32 5.95
C SER A 369 -4.98 -1.23 6.77
N LEU A 370 -5.78 -0.28 7.25
CA LEU A 370 -5.37 0.82 8.11
C LEU A 370 -6.10 0.71 9.46
N GLY A 371 -5.39 1.01 10.54
CA GLY A 371 -5.94 0.95 11.89
C GLY A 371 -5.20 1.81 12.88
N ILE A 372 -5.59 1.70 14.14
CA ILE A 372 -4.89 2.32 15.27
C ILE A 372 -4.56 1.28 16.34
N GLU A 373 -3.52 1.56 17.10
CA GLU A 373 -3.20 0.81 18.30
C GLU A 373 -4.22 1.11 19.41
N THR A 374 -4.75 0.06 20.01
CA THR A 374 -5.70 0.14 21.12
C THR A 374 -5.20 -0.63 22.33
N ALA A 375 -5.99 -0.66 23.41
CA ALA A 375 -5.62 -1.29 24.67
C ALA A 375 -5.13 -2.73 24.47
N GLY A 376 -4.02 -3.08 25.12
CA GLY A 376 -3.38 -4.40 24.99
C GLY A 376 -2.49 -4.54 23.75
N GLY A 377 -2.20 -3.45 23.03
CA GLY A 377 -1.37 -3.47 21.83
C GLY A 377 -2.06 -4.09 20.62
N VAL A 378 -3.40 -4.11 20.61
CA VAL A 378 -4.21 -4.64 19.50
C VAL A 378 -4.30 -3.60 18.39
N CYS A 379 -4.25 -4.05 17.14
CA CYS A 379 -4.57 -3.23 15.97
C CYS A 379 -6.08 -3.24 15.73
N THR A 380 -6.76 -2.14 16.03
CA THR A 380 -8.16 -1.98 15.66
C THR A 380 -8.24 -1.42 14.25
N ARG A 381 -8.71 -2.22 13.31
CA ARG A 381 -8.85 -1.83 11.91
C ARG A 381 -9.93 -0.77 11.75
N MET A 382 -9.60 0.26 10.98
CA MET A 382 -10.51 1.34 10.60
C MET A 382 -10.99 1.15 9.16
N ILE A 383 -10.07 0.89 8.25
CA ILE A 383 -10.32 0.66 6.83
C ILE A 383 -9.67 -0.66 6.46
N GLU A 384 -10.43 -1.58 5.89
CA GLU A 384 -9.92 -2.87 5.41
C GLU A 384 -9.22 -2.72 4.05
N ARG A 385 -8.25 -3.60 3.74
CA ARG A 385 -7.66 -3.67 2.40
C ARG A 385 -8.73 -3.89 1.33
N ASN A 386 -8.49 -3.42 0.14
CA ASN A 386 -9.42 -3.45 -0.99
C ASN A 386 -10.74 -2.67 -0.77
N THR A 387 -10.80 -1.79 0.25
CA THR A 387 -11.89 -0.83 0.37
C THR A 387 -11.76 0.23 -0.73
N THR A 388 -12.84 0.49 -1.46
CA THR A 388 -12.91 1.50 -2.51
C THR A 388 -12.58 2.88 -1.98
N ILE A 389 -11.76 3.65 -2.71
CA ILE A 389 -11.38 5.03 -2.38
C ILE A 389 -11.91 6.02 -3.44
N PRO A 390 -12.21 7.28 -3.06
CA PRO A 390 -12.05 7.89 -1.73
C PRO A 390 -13.02 7.30 -0.70
N THR A 391 -12.58 7.21 0.55
CA THR A 391 -13.41 6.69 1.66
C THR A 391 -13.11 7.42 2.96
N LYS A 392 -14.11 7.43 3.84
CA LYS A 392 -14.00 8.05 5.16
C LYS A 392 -14.67 7.17 6.21
N GLU A 393 -13.89 6.73 7.20
CA GLU A 393 -14.37 5.90 8.29
C GLU A 393 -14.11 6.57 9.64
N THR A 394 -15.11 6.49 10.52
CA THR A 394 -15.06 7.11 11.84
C THR A 394 -15.51 6.13 12.91
N LYS A 395 -14.67 5.97 13.95
CA LYS A 395 -15.02 5.17 15.14
C LYS A 395 -14.76 5.98 16.41
N VAL A 396 -15.54 5.70 17.46
CA VAL A 396 -15.41 6.35 18.76
C VAL A 396 -14.67 5.42 19.70
N PHE A 397 -13.62 5.93 20.29
CA PHE A 397 -12.79 5.26 21.31
C PHE A 397 -12.94 5.98 22.65
N THR A 398 -12.31 5.44 23.68
CA THR A 398 -12.36 6.01 25.02
C THR A 398 -11.00 5.90 25.71
N THR A 399 -10.86 6.56 26.88
CA THR A 399 -9.65 6.49 27.70
C THR A 399 -9.55 5.16 28.44
N TYR A 400 -8.32 4.67 28.59
CA TYR A 400 -7.99 3.43 29.29
C TYR A 400 -7.78 3.62 30.81
N ALA A 401 -7.37 4.84 31.23
CA ALA A 401 -7.11 5.17 32.63
C ALA A 401 -8.00 6.32 33.12
N ASP A 402 -8.25 6.35 34.45
CA ASP A 402 -8.96 7.45 35.08
C ASP A 402 -8.16 8.75 34.98
N ASN A 403 -8.86 9.85 34.73
CA ASN A 403 -8.28 11.20 34.60
C ASN A 403 -7.15 11.30 33.58
N GLN A 404 -7.19 10.49 32.53
CA GLN A 404 -6.21 10.49 31.45
C GLN A 404 -6.31 11.82 30.67
N PRO A 405 -5.25 12.67 30.65
CA PRO A 405 -5.33 14.02 30.06
C PRO A 405 -5.07 14.04 28.56
N SER A 406 -4.61 12.94 27.99
CA SER A 406 -4.24 12.82 26.57
C SER A 406 -4.33 11.38 26.09
N VAL A 407 -4.44 11.19 24.77
CA VAL A 407 -4.30 9.91 24.09
C VAL A 407 -3.27 10.00 22.99
N ASP A 408 -2.42 9.00 22.87
CA ASP A 408 -1.50 8.83 21.75
C ASP A 408 -2.19 7.98 20.69
N ILE A 409 -2.24 8.49 19.46
CA ILE A 409 -2.82 7.81 18.31
C ILE A 409 -1.67 7.28 17.45
N ASN A 410 -1.40 5.98 17.54
CA ASN A 410 -0.45 5.28 16.69
C ASN A 410 -1.19 4.71 15.49
N VAL A 411 -0.95 5.29 14.30
CA VAL A 411 -1.58 4.88 13.04
C VAL A 411 -0.79 3.72 12.45
N LEU A 412 -1.49 2.65 12.12
CA LEU A 412 -0.93 1.37 11.70
C LEU A 412 -1.38 1.00 10.29
N GLN A 413 -0.49 0.34 9.55
CA GLN A 413 -0.77 -0.25 8.25
C GLN A 413 -0.34 -1.71 8.23
N GLY A 414 -1.21 -2.61 7.78
CA GLY A 414 -0.95 -4.05 7.66
C GLY A 414 -2.10 -4.92 8.12
N GLU A 415 -1.91 -6.24 8.03
CA GLU A 415 -2.96 -7.24 8.19
C GLU A 415 -2.91 -8.00 9.53
N ARG A 416 -1.93 -7.67 10.40
CA ARG A 416 -1.75 -8.36 11.67
C ARG A 416 -2.66 -7.79 12.77
N GLU A 417 -3.06 -8.64 13.71
CA GLU A 417 -3.96 -8.28 14.81
C GLU A 417 -3.27 -7.42 15.91
N PHE A 418 -1.94 -7.43 15.98
CA PHE A 418 -1.19 -6.67 16.99
C PHE A 418 -0.40 -5.52 16.38
N ALA A 419 -0.38 -4.39 17.08
CA ALA A 419 0.30 -3.16 16.66
C ALA A 419 1.79 -3.37 16.34
N LYS A 420 2.50 -4.14 17.18
CA LYS A 420 3.94 -4.43 17.03
C LYS A 420 4.28 -5.22 15.76
N ASP A 421 3.31 -5.94 15.21
CA ASP A 421 3.45 -6.80 14.04
C ASP A 421 3.00 -6.09 12.74
N ASN A 422 2.48 -4.85 12.87
CA ASN A 422 2.11 -3.94 11.77
C ASN A 422 3.08 -2.77 11.68
N LYS A 423 3.03 -2.05 10.56
CA LYS A 423 3.84 -0.85 10.38
C LYS A 423 3.16 0.36 11.00
N SER A 424 3.85 1.04 11.91
CA SER A 424 3.46 2.39 12.31
C SER A 424 3.80 3.37 11.19
N ILE A 425 2.78 4.04 10.66
CA ILE A 425 2.91 5.03 9.58
C ILE A 425 2.76 6.47 10.08
N GLY A 426 2.35 6.66 11.33
CA GLY A 426 2.27 7.96 11.97
C GLY A 426 1.89 7.84 13.44
N ASN A 427 2.33 8.81 14.22
CA ASN A 427 1.96 8.92 15.63
C ASN A 427 1.70 10.38 15.95
N PHE A 428 0.60 10.65 16.64
CA PHE A 428 0.28 11.98 17.13
C PHE A 428 -0.51 11.89 18.45
N ARG A 429 -0.52 12.99 19.19
CA ARG A 429 -1.12 13.05 20.51
C ARG A 429 -2.26 14.05 20.56
N LEU A 430 -3.41 13.62 21.05
CA LEU A 430 -4.53 14.49 21.42
C LEU A 430 -4.44 14.82 22.89
N ASP A 431 -4.16 16.09 23.23
CA ASP A 431 -4.04 16.60 24.58
C ASP A 431 -5.30 17.34 25.06
N GLY A 432 -5.43 17.46 26.38
CA GLY A 432 -6.44 18.32 27.02
C GLY A 432 -7.83 17.69 27.05
N ILE A 433 -7.88 16.38 27.20
CA ILE A 433 -9.08 15.64 27.57
C ILE A 433 -9.47 16.05 28.99
N ALA A 434 -10.76 16.33 29.21
CA ALA A 434 -11.26 16.67 30.54
C ALA A 434 -11.07 15.49 31.52
N PRO A 435 -10.66 15.74 32.78
CA PRO A 435 -10.57 14.69 33.79
C PRO A 435 -11.91 13.99 33.97
N ALA A 436 -11.92 12.68 33.75
CA ALA A 436 -13.10 11.84 33.88
C ALA A 436 -12.67 10.39 34.18
N PRO A 437 -13.54 9.55 34.75
CA PRO A 437 -13.30 8.13 34.86
C PRO A 437 -13.02 7.50 33.48
N ARG A 438 -12.19 6.44 33.43
CA ARG A 438 -11.96 5.67 32.20
C ARG A 438 -13.26 5.22 31.58
N GLY A 439 -13.32 5.17 30.25
CA GLY A 439 -14.54 4.76 29.52
C GLY A 439 -15.57 5.89 29.31
N ILE A 440 -15.42 7.06 29.94
CA ILE A 440 -16.34 8.20 29.81
C ILE A 440 -15.96 9.14 28.64
N PRO A 441 -14.68 9.58 28.48
CA PRO A 441 -14.32 10.44 27.36
C PRO A 441 -14.58 9.74 26.02
N GLN A 442 -15.13 10.48 25.06
CA GLN A 442 -15.41 9.99 23.72
C GLN A 442 -14.43 10.61 22.73
N ILE A 443 -13.49 9.80 22.28
CA ILE A 443 -12.47 10.21 21.32
C ILE A 443 -12.87 9.68 19.94
N GLU A 444 -13.33 10.57 19.10
CA GLU A 444 -13.70 10.27 17.73
C GLU A 444 -12.44 10.25 16.86
N VAL A 445 -12.12 9.10 16.25
CA VAL A 445 -11.00 8.94 15.33
C VAL A 445 -11.56 8.72 13.93
N THR A 446 -11.14 9.57 13.02
CA THR A 446 -11.57 9.56 11.62
C THR A 446 -10.37 9.30 10.72
N PHE A 447 -10.51 8.32 9.84
CA PHE A 447 -9.60 8.06 8.72
C PHE A 447 -10.27 8.56 7.45
N ASP A 448 -9.58 9.38 6.67
CA ASP A 448 -10.04 9.97 5.43
C ASP A 448 -8.98 9.69 4.36
N ILE A 449 -9.30 8.83 3.38
CA ILE A 449 -8.44 8.53 2.23
C ILE A 449 -8.98 9.29 1.03
N ASP A 450 -8.15 10.14 0.46
CA ASP A 450 -8.52 10.88 -0.74
C ASP A 450 -8.45 10.02 -2.03
N ALA A 451 -8.86 10.60 -3.15
CA ALA A 451 -8.81 9.93 -4.44
C ALA A 451 -7.38 9.62 -4.94
N ASN A 452 -6.34 10.18 -4.31
CA ASN A 452 -4.93 9.89 -4.59
C ASN A 452 -4.38 8.76 -3.71
N GLY A 453 -5.19 8.24 -2.77
CA GLY A 453 -4.79 7.25 -1.78
C GLY A 453 -3.98 7.85 -0.62
N ILE A 454 -4.03 9.16 -0.40
CA ILE A 454 -3.35 9.84 0.70
C ILE A 454 -4.26 9.78 1.94
N VAL A 455 -3.69 9.30 3.05
CA VAL A 455 -4.40 9.09 4.31
C VAL A 455 -4.26 10.31 5.23
N ASN A 456 -5.39 10.81 5.71
CA ASN A 456 -5.48 11.79 6.78
C ASN A 456 -6.17 11.15 7.98
N VAL A 457 -5.59 11.33 9.17
CA VAL A 457 -6.17 10.81 10.41
C VAL A 457 -6.42 11.97 11.36
N THR A 458 -7.64 12.06 11.85
CA THR A 458 -8.08 13.09 12.79
C THR A 458 -8.56 12.43 14.07
N ALA A 459 -8.14 12.94 15.23
CA ALA A 459 -8.69 12.57 16.53
C ALA A 459 -9.31 13.77 17.21
N LYS A 460 -10.55 13.63 17.69
CA LYS A 460 -11.34 14.69 18.32
C LYS A 460 -11.97 14.23 19.63
N ASP A 461 -11.73 14.94 20.70
CA ASP A 461 -12.49 14.76 21.95
C ASP A 461 -13.85 15.44 21.83
N LYS A 462 -14.92 14.64 21.84
CA LYS A 462 -16.30 15.15 21.72
C LYS A 462 -16.74 15.99 22.94
N GLY A 463 -16.12 15.77 24.09
CA GLY A 463 -16.43 16.50 25.34
C GLY A 463 -15.87 17.91 25.35
N THR A 464 -14.62 18.09 24.94
CA THR A 464 -13.93 19.40 24.95
C THR A 464 -13.93 20.08 23.57
N GLY A 465 -14.23 19.35 22.50
CA GLY A 465 -14.14 19.82 21.12
C GLY A 465 -12.68 19.96 20.62
N LYS A 466 -11.68 19.57 21.41
CA LYS A 466 -10.28 19.57 20.98
C LYS A 466 -10.03 18.53 19.91
N GLU A 467 -9.22 18.91 18.95
CA GLU A 467 -8.94 18.11 17.76
C GLU A 467 -7.45 18.18 17.41
N GLN A 468 -6.90 17.07 16.95
CA GLN A 468 -5.58 16.96 16.35
C GLN A 468 -5.68 16.09 15.11
N HIS A 469 -4.83 16.38 14.13
CA HIS A 469 -4.79 15.63 12.87
C HIS A 469 -3.35 15.36 12.45
N ILE A 470 -3.17 14.31 11.67
CA ILE A 470 -1.95 14.01 10.95
C ILE A 470 -2.29 13.64 9.50
N SER A 471 -1.59 14.25 8.56
CA SER A 471 -1.52 13.71 7.20
C SER A 471 -0.31 12.78 7.16
N ILE A 472 -0.50 11.58 6.65
CA ILE A 472 0.59 10.60 6.58
C ILE A 472 1.57 11.02 5.49
N THR A 473 2.63 11.69 5.89
CA THR A 473 3.64 12.27 5.00
C THR A 473 5.04 11.78 5.31
N ALA A 474 5.43 10.61 4.94
CA ALA A 474 6.84 10.28 4.68
C ALA A 474 7.85 10.06 5.81
N SER A 475 7.52 9.81 7.05
CA SER A 475 8.60 9.56 8.04
C SER A 475 8.93 8.09 8.32
N THR A 476 8.13 7.14 7.84
CA THR A 476 8.33 5.71 8.16
C THR A 476 7.87 4.80 7.03
N ASN A 477 8.79 4.42 6.15
CA ASN A 477 8.47 3.50 5.07
C ASN A 477 8.58 2.05 5.51
N MET A 478 7.55 1.26 5.25
CA MET A 478 7.74 -0.18 5.12
C MET A 478 8.60 -0.48 3.91
N SER A 479 9.69 -1.21 4.10
CA SER A 479 10.26 -1.91 2.97
C SER A 479 9.22 -2.92 2.50
N LYS A 480 9.27 -3.28 1.29
CA LYS A 480 8.33 -4.23 0.72
C LYS A 480 8.48 -5.64 1.26
N GLU A 481 9.70 -6.07 1.52
CA GLU A 481 9.96 -7.30 2.27
C GLU A 481 9.16 -7.31 3.57
N ASP A 482 9.00 -6.14 4.20
CA ASP A 482 8.18 -5.96 5.38
C ASP A 482 6.68 -6.09 5.06
N ILE A 483 6.20 -5.59 3.91
CA ILE A 483 4.79 -5.72 3.51
C ILE A 483 4.46 -7.16 3.12
N ASP A 484 5.24 -7.78 2.22
CA ASP A 484 5.03 -9.18 1.82
C ASP A 484 5.27 -10.16 2.97
N LYS A 485 6.19 -9.84 3.86
CA LYS A 485 6.42 -10.57 5.10
C LYS A 485 5.21 -10.40 6.02
N ALA A 486 4.72 -9.17 6.19
CA ALA A 486 3.56 -8.88 7.02
C ALA A 486 2.29 -9.60 6.51
N VAL A 487 2.03 -9.61 5.18
CA VAL A 487 0.87 -10.33 4.62
C VAL A 487 1.02 -11.84 4.79
N ARG A 488 2.18 -12.43 4.44
CA ARG A 488 2.43 -13.87 4.60
C ARG A 488 2.46 -14.31 6.07
N GLU A 489 3.07 -13.51 6.92
CA GLU A 489 3.07 -13.75 8.36
C GLU A 489 1.67 -13.60 8.94
N ALA A 490 0.86 -12.62 8.47
CA ALA A 490 -0.52 -12.48 8.86
C ALA A 490 -1.35 -13.71 8.51
N GLU A 491 -1.19 -14.27 7.31
CA GLU A 491 -1.90 -15.48 6.88
C GLU A 491 -1.43 -16.73 7.63
N ALA A 492 -0.11 -16.89 7.83
CA ALA A 492 0.46 -18.02 8.55
C ALA A 492 0.10 -18.03 10.04
N TYR A 493 0.00 -16.87 10.65
CA TYR A 493 -0.28 -16.72 12.08
C TYR A 493 -1.70 -16.23 12.39
N ALA A 494 -2.58 -16.10 11.40
CA ALA A 494 -3.95 -15.60 11.60
C ALA A 494 -4.72 -16.34 12.69
N ALA A 495 -4.58 -17.66 12.77
CA ALA A 495 -5.21 -18.47 13.80
C ALA A 495 -4.61 -18.22 15.20
N GLU A 496 -3.31 -18.03 15.29
CA GLU A 496 -2.60 -17.72 16.54
C GLU A 496 -2.91 -16.29 17.02
N ASP A 497 -2.88 -15.32 16.09
CA ASP A 497 -3.22 -13.94 16.37
C ASP A 497 -4.68 -13.79 16.81
N LYS A 498 -5.62 -14.50 16.18
CA LYS A 498 -7.02 -14.52 16.57
C LYS A 498 -7.22 -15.01 18.01
N LYS A 499 -6.58 -16.14 18.36
CA LYS A 499 -6.63 -16.67 19.73
C LYS A 499 -6.04 -15.67 20.74
N ARG A 500 -4.92 -15.07 20.40
CA ARG A 500 -4.23 -14.10 21.25
C ARG A 500 -5.03 -12.80 21.43
N LYS A 501 -5.76 -12.37 20.39
CA LYS A 501 -6.70 -11.25 20.48
C LYS A 501 -7.87 -11.60 21.40
N GLU A 502 -8.50 -12.77 21.23
CA GLU A 502 -9.57 -13.26 22.12
C GLU A 502 -9.11 -13.29 23.60
N ASP A 503 -7.84 -13.66 23.85
CA ASP A 503 -7.27 -13.66 25.19
C ASP A 503 -7.10 -12.23 25.77
N VAL A 504 -6.67 -11.27 24.93
CA VAL A 504 -6.55 -9.84 25.32
C VAL A 504 -7.93 -9.24 25.56
N ASP A 505 -8.89 -9.50 24.68
CA ASP A 505 -10.27 -9.00 24.82
C ASP A 505 -10.92 -9.54 26.09
N ALA A 506 -10.76 -10.83 26.40
CA ALA A 506 -11.26 -11.43 27.63
C ALA A 506 -10.68 -10.78 28.90
N ARG A 507 -9.40 -10.41 28.88
CA ARG A 507 -8.75 -9.67 29.99
C ARG A 507 -9.29 -8.26 30.12
N ASN A 508 -9.41 -7.52 29.03
CA ASN A 508 -9.91 -6.15 29.03
C ASN A 508 -11.38 -6.10 29.51
N GLU A 509 -12.21 -7.05 29.10
CA GLU A 509 -13.58 -7.18 29.59
C GLU A 509 -13.64 -7.50 31.10
N ALA A 510 -12.79 -8.42 31.57
CA ALA A 510 -12.73 -8.79 32.97
C ALA A 510 -12.29 -7.61 33.85
N ASP A 511 -11.27 -6.85 33.43
CA ASP A 511 -10.80 -5.65 34.14
C ASP A 511 -11.86 -4.55 34.14
N SER A 512 -12.55 -4.32 33.03
CA SER A 512 -13.67 -3.39 32.92
C SER A 512 -14.84 -3.79 33.84
N MET A 513 -15.14 -5.08 33.93
CA MET A 513 -16.18 -5.61 34.82
C MET A 513 -15.83 -5.37 36.30
N VAL A 514 -14.60 -5.64 36.72
CA VAL A 514 -14.14 -5.34 38.10
C VAL A 514 -14.36 -3.87 38.42
N TYR A 515 -13.97 -2.98 37.54
CA TYR A 515 -14.15 -1.55 37.73
C TYR A 515 -15.62 -1.14 37.85
N GLN A 516 -16.47 -1.62 36.92
CA GLN A 516 -17.89 -1.30 36.92
C GLN A 516 -18.60 -1.83 38.18
N ILE A 517 -18.31 -3.07 38.57
CA ILE A 517 -18.91 -3.67 39.76
C ILE A 517 -18.48 -2.94 41.04
N LYS A 518 -17.18 -2.59 41.18
CA LYS A 518 -16.69 -1.76 42.31
C LYS A 518 -17.41 -0.41 42.38
N LYS A 519 -17.59 0.23 41.24
CA LYS A 519 -18.30 1.51 41.13
C LYS A 519 -19.75 1.37 41.55
N SER A 520 -20.47 0.37 41.00
CA SER A 520 -21.87 0.11 41.33
C SER A 520 -22.08 -0.28 42.80
N MET A 521 -21.18 -1.08 43.38
CA MET A 521 -21.20 -1.42 44.80
C MET A 521 -21.01 -0.19 45.70
N GLY A 522 -20.18 0.76 45.25
CA GLY A 522 -20.01 2.07 45.91
C GLY A 522 -21.28 2.94 45.84
N GLU A 523 -21.92 2.98 44.69
CA GLU A 523 -23.15 3.75 44.44
C GLU A 523 -24.35 3.17 45.20
N PHE A 524 -24.43 1.86 45.34
CA PHE A 524 -25.47 1.20 46.16
C PHE A 524 -25.31 1.50 47.65
N GLY A 525 -24.08 1.76 48.15
CA GLY A 525 -23.79 2.20 49.50
C GLY A 525 -24.41 1.31 50.60
N ASP A 526 -25.25 1.93 51.44
CA ASP A 526 -25.92 1.25 52.55
C ASP A 526 -27.14 0.37 52.13
N LYS A 527 -27.51 0.41 50.84
CA LYS A 527 -28.58 -0.43 50.28
C LYS A 527 -28.16 -1.89 50.10
N VAL A 528 -26.84 -2.17 50.11
CA VAL A 528 -26.28 -3.53 50.05
C VAL A 528 -26.02 -4.03 51.45
N SER A 529 -26.62 -5.16 51.84
CA SER A 529 -26.40 -5.76 53.14
C SER A 529 -24.95 -6.22 53.35
N ALA A 530 -24.51 -6.33 54.60
CA ALA A 530 -23.19 -6.85 54.91
C ALA A 530 -22.97 -8.29 54.38
N ASP A 531 -24.03 -9.11 54.37
CA ASP A 531 -23.99 -10.47 53.86
C ASP A 531 -23.84 -10.50 52.34
N ASP A 532 -24.42 -9.53 51.62
CA ASP A 532 -24.32 -9.45 50.15
C ASP A 532 -22.96 -8.88 49.72
N LYS A 533 -22.40 -7.91 50.49
CA LYS A 533 -21.01 -7.46 50.31
C LYS A 533 -20.02 -8.62 50.46
N ALA A 534 -20.19 -9.45 51.52
CA ALA A 534 -19.38 -10.63 51.75
C ALA A 534 -19.43 -11.70 50.67
N LYS A 535 -20.42 -11.66 49.77
CA LYS A 535 -20.52 -12.57 48.61
C LYS A 535 -19.75 -12.03 47.38
N VAL A 536 -19.79 -10.71 47.14
CA VAL A 536 -19.22 -10.09 45.94
C VAL A 536 -17.75 -9.74 46.12
N GLU A 537 -17.36 -9.16 47.26
CA GLU A 537 -15.96 -8.70 47.49
C GLU A 537 -14.88 -9.78 47.32
N PRO A 538 -15.08 -11.04 47.83
CA PRO A 538 -14.11 -12.11 47.57
C PRO A 538 -14.01 -12.50 46.09
N LYS A 539 -15.10 -12.38 45.31
CA LYS A 539 -15.07 -12.66 43.86
C LYS A 539 -14.39 -11.56 43.08
N ILE A 540 -14.55 -10.31 43.48
CA ILE A 540 -13.76 -9.19 42.95
C ILE A 540 -12.25 -9.46 43.15
N THR A 541 -11.86 -9.78 44.40
CA THR A 541 -10.45 -10.07 44.74
C THR A 541 -9.94 -11.28 43.96
N ALA A 542 -10.72 -12.32 43.80
CA ALA A 542 -10.35 -13.51 43.02
C ALA A 542 -10.10 -13.18 41.54
N LEU A 543 -10.95 -12.34 40.95
CA LEU A 543 -10.77 -11.91 39.54
C LEU A 543 -9.56 -10.97 39.41
N GLU A 544 -9.32 -10.06 40.35
CA GLU A 544 -8.12 -9.21 40.35
C GLU A 544 -6.83 -10.01 40.49
N GLU A 545 -6.82 -11.09 41.29
CA GLU A 545 -5.66 -11.99 41.39
C GLU A 545 -5.48 -12.81 40.09
N ALA A 546 -6.58 -13.31 39.50
CA ALA A 546 -6.51 -14.01 38.23
C ALA A 546 -5.98 -13.11 37.10
N LEU A 547 -6.34 -11.82 37.09
CA LEU A 547 -5.85 -10.83 36.12
C LEU A 547 -4.34 -10.56 36.23
N LYS A 548 -3.69 -10.80 37.36
CA LYS A 548 -2.24 -10.72 37.51
C LYS A 548 -1.50 -11.91 36.86
N GLY A 549 -2.20 -13.03 36.68
CA GLY A 549 -1.68 -14.25 36.06
C GLY A 549 -1.79 -14.25 34.54
N THR A 550 -1.42 -15.37 33.90
CA THR A 550 -1.50 -15.60 32.43
C THR A 550 -2.56 -16.61 32.02
N ASP A 551 -3.25 -17.21 32.99
CA ASP A 551 -4.26 -18.25 32.73
C ASP A 551 -5.60 -17.63 32.36
N ILE A 552 -5.94 -17.67 31.06
CA ILE A 552 -7.18 -17.08 30.51
C ILE A 552 -8.41 -17.84 30.98
N GLU A 553 -8.34 -19.16 31.12
CA GLU A 553 -9.50 -19.95 31.59
C GLU A 553 -9.81 -19.64 33.06
N ALA A 554 -8.80 -19.41 33.89
CA ALA A 554 -9.00 -18.93 35.26
C ALA A 554 -9.67 -17.55 35.30
N ILE A 555 -9.27 -16.63 34.38
CA ILE A 555 -9.87 -15.29 34.26
C ILE A 555 -11.34 -15.39 33.83
N LYS A 556 -11.66 -16.16 32.79
CA LYS A 556 -13.03 -16.37 32.30
C LYS A 556 -13.94 -16.94 33.40
N LYS A 557 -13.44 -17.96 34.13
CA LYS A 557 -14.16 -18.57 35.23
C LYS A 557 -14.43 -17.60 36.37
N ALA A 558 -13.40 -16.86 36.81
CA ALA A 558 -13.52 -15.86 37.88
C ALA A 558 -14.47 -14.71 37.48
N LYS A 559 -14.44 -14.29 36.20
CA LYS A 559 -15.36 -13.30 35.62
C LYS A 559 -16.83 -13.79 35.72
N GLU A 560 -17.10 -15.01 35.30
CA GLU A 560 -18.45 -15.60 35.35
C GLU A 560 -18.98 -15.73 36.80
N GLU A 561 -18.12 -16.16 37.71
CA GLU A 561 -18.45 -16.25 39.13
C GLU A 561 -18.74 -14.88 39.76
N LEU A 562 -17.97 -13.84 39.40
CA LEU A 562 -18.20 -12.47 39.85
C LEU A 562 -19.50 -11.90 39.27
N GLN A 563 -19.74 -12.11 37.98
CA GLN A 563 -20.93 -11.66 37.28
C GLN A 563 -22.20 -12.25 37.91
N THR A 564 -22.20 -13.56 38.17
CA THR A 564 -23.32 -14.26 38.82
C THR A 564 -23.60 -13.71 40.22
N ALA A 565 -22.55 -13.57 41.05
CA ALA A 565 -22.69 -13.03 42.40
C ALA A 565 -23.22 -11.58 42.41
N PHE A 566 -22.73 -10.76 41.46
CA PHE A 566 -23.18 -9.37 41.34
C PHE A 566 -24.65 -9.27 40.90
N TYR A 567 -25.09 -10.06 39.94
CA TYR A 567 -26.49 -10.05 39.48
C TYR A 567 -27.45 -10.47 40.58
N GLU A 568 -27.08 -11.43 41.42
CA GLU A 568 -27.90 -11.79 42.56
C GLU A 568 -28.10 -10.63 43.56
N VAL A 569 -27.02 -9.87 43.81
CA VAL A 569 -27.06 -8.70 44.73
C VAL A 569 -27.82 -7.54 44.10
N ALA A 570 -27.49 -7.21 42.84
CA ALA A 570 -28.18 -6.13 42.12
C ALA A 570 -29.70 -6.39 42.01
N GLY A 571 -30.09 -7.62 41.70
CA GLY A 571 -31.53 -8.02 41.67
C GLY A 571 -32.25 -7.75 42.98
N LYS A 572 -31.63 -7.98 44.14
CA LYS A 572 -32.23 -7.69 45.46
C LYS A 572 -32.30 -6.17 45.72
N VAL A 573 -31.28 -5.41 45.37
CA VAL A 573 -31.27 -3.94 45.52
C VAL A 573 -32.39 -3.32 44.69
N TYR A 574 -32.58 -3.74 43.45
CA TYR A 574 -33.62 -3.25 42.54
C TYR A 574 -35.04 -3.68 42.95
N GLN A 575 -35.21 -4.86 43.58
CA GLN A 575 -36.51 -5.28 44.13
C GLN A 575 -36.94 -4.46 45.35
N ASN A 576 -35.99 -3.97 46.13
CA ASN A 576 -36.23 -3.19 47.34
C ASN A 576 -36.37 -1.67 47.13
N ASP A 577 -35.95 -1.16 45.96
CA ASP A 577 -36.04 0.27 45.61
C ASP A 577 -36.40 0.48 44.11
N PRO A 578 -37.71 0.61 43.79
CA PRO A 578 -38.19 0.77 42.44
C PRO A 578 -37.65 2.02 41.69
N ASN A 579 -37.19 3.05 42.43
CA ASN A 579 -36.58 4.26 41.81
C ASN A 579 -35.13 4.03 41.38
N ALA A 580 -34.41 3.05 41.92
CA ALA A 580 -33.07 2.69 41.49
C ALA A 580 -33.06 2.03 40.09
N ALA A 581 -34.14 1.35 39.72
CA ALA A 581 -34.28 0.72 38.40
C ALA A 581 -34.35 1.73 37.25
N ALA A 582 -34.90 2.94 37.46
CA ALA A 582 -34.97 3.99 36.45
C ALA A 582 -33.62 4.67 36.16
N GLN A 583 -32.70 4.71 37.14
CA GLN A 583 -31.36 5.25 36.96
C GLN A 583 -30.37 4.27 36.29
N ALA A 584 -30.56 2.94 36.51
CA ALA A 584 -29.70 1.93 35.92
C ALA A 584 -29.98 1.69 34.41
N GLY A 585 -31.25 1.79 33.97
CA GLY A 585 -31.61 1.71 32.56
C GLY A 585 -30.98 2.81 31.68
N ALA A 586 -30.64 3.96 32.28
CA ALA A 586 -29.91 5.04 31.61
C ALA A 586 -28.38 4.76 31.51
N ALA A 587 -27.82 3.94 32.40
CA ALA A 587 -26.41 3.56 32.40
C ALA A 587 -26.13 2.37 31.45
N GLU A 588 -27.07 1.41 31.33
CA GLU A 588 -26.98 0.31 30.34
C GLU A 588 -27.10 0.80 28.90
N ALA A 589 -27.92 1.81 28.63
CA ALA A 589 -28.07 2.41 27.31
C ALA A 589 -26.80 3.19 26.84
N ALA A 590 -25.92 3.61 27.77
CA ALA A 590 -24.67 4.29 27.47
C ALA A 590 -23.47 3.33 27.32
N GLY A 591 -23.56 2.09 27.83
CA GLY A 591 -22.48 1.09 27.79
C GLY A 591 -22.65 -0.02 26.74
N GLY A 592 -23.81 -0.08 26.06
CA GLY A 592 -24.23 -1.23 25.24
C GLY A 592 -23.96 -1.15 23.73
N ALA A 593 -23.13 -0.23 23.25
CA ALA A 593 -22.93 -0.02 21.80
C ALA A 593 -21.62 -0.64 21.26
N SER A 594 -21.19 -1.79 21.76
CA SER A 594 -20.01 -2.45 21.20
C SER A 594 -19.98 -3.96 21.39
N ALA A 595 -20.99 -4.68 20.95
CA ALA A 595 -20.89 -6.11 20.65
C ALA A 595 -22.22 -6.64 20.08
N ALA A 596 -22.44 -6.53 18.79
CA ALA A 596 -23.34 -7.42 18.05
C ALA A 596 -23.00 -7.37 16.57
N SER A 597 -22.20 -8.28 16.10
CA SER A 597 -22.30 -8.80 14.74
C SER A 597 -21.77 -10.22 14.75
N ASP A 598 -22.57 -11.08 14.46
CA ASP A 598 -22.53 -12.26 13.64
C ASP A 598 -23.33 -13.39 14.26
N ASN A 599 -24.53 -13.57 13.76
CA ASN A 599 -25.06 -14.92 13.56
C ASN A 599 -26.14 -14.86 12.48
N GLY A 600 -25.91 -15.55 11.39
CA GLY A 600 -26.82 -15.68 10.29
C GLY A 600 -28.10 -16.47 10.67
N GLY A 601 -29.21 -16.06 10.10
CA GLY A 601 -30.49 -16.79 10.22
C GLY A 601 -31.61 -16.05 9.50
N ASN A 602 -31.95 -16.53 8.33
CA ASN A 602 -33.09 -16.24 7.48
C ASN A 602 -34.40 -15.97 8.26
N ASN A 603 -35.14 -14.92 7.88
CA ASN A 603 -36.54 -14.99 7.42
C ASN A 603 -37.17 -13.61 7.31
N ASP A 604 -37.57 -13.31 6.09
CA ASP A 604 -38.90 -12.88 5.55
C ASP A 604 -39.67 -11.72 6.19
N ASP A 605 -40.11 -10.81 5.27
CA ASP A 605 -41.27 -9.92 5.25
C ASP A 605 -41.37 -8.70 6.18
N GLY A 606 -41.42 -7.53 5.53
CA GLY A 606 -41.98 -6.34 6.10
C GLY A 606 -41.48 -5.03 5.46
N ALA A 607 -41.93 -4.73 4.25
CA ALA A 607 -41.78 -3.42 3.64
C ALA A 607 -42.49 -2.35 4.44
N VAL A 608 -41.82 -1.25 4.79
CA VAL A 608 -42.41 0.01 5.23
C VAL A 608 -41.95 1.12 4.30
N ASP A 609 -42.89 1.63 3.51
CA ASP A 609 -42.78 2.83 2.68
C ASP A 609 -42.49 4.05 3.58
N VAL A 610 -41.50 4.84 3.22
CA VAL A 610 -41.31 6.20 3.75
C VAL A 610 -41.25 7.17 2.57
N GLU A 611 -42.32 7.94 2.43
CA GLU A 611 -42.39 9.09 1.50
C GLU A 611 -41.41 10.18 1.90
N PHE A 612 -40.61 10.66 0.93
CA PHE A 612 -39.86 11.89 1.02
C PHE A 612 -40.66 13.03 0.41
N THR A 613 -40.97 14.05 1.20
CA THR A 613 -41.43 15.37 0.70
C THR A 613 -40.24 16.33 0.63
N GLU A 614 -40.02 16.87 -0.56
CA GLU A 614 -39.12 18.00 -0.83
C GLU A 614 -39.56 19.28 -0.06
N LYS A 615 -38.60 19.94 0.50
CA LYS A 615 -38.56 21.42 0.57
C LYS A 615 -37.12 21.91 0.54
#